data_332f7150ff71ea267fc8e1414d9db70c
#
_entry.id   332f7150ff71ea267fc8e1414d9db70c
#
_cell.length_a   1.000
_cell.length_b   1.000
_cell.length_c   1.000
_cell.angle_alpha   90.00
_cell.angle_beta   90.00
_cell.angle_gamma   90.00
#
_symmetry.space_group_name_H-M   'P 1'
#
loop_
_entity.id
_entity.type
_entity.pdbx_description
1 polymer ?
#
loop_
_entity_poly.entity_id
_entity_poly.type
_entity_poly.pdbx_seq_one_letter_code
_entity_poly.pdbx_strand_id
1 'polypeptide(L)'
;MLLHEGDGTTVRMHLQFGVNAVSERNLFWNFSDTIAPGSGFDPDADWLEVYVKPGLSFETALDTGPVLYGKLSGVASYTFGTDAYDFANTGRATLEEAYLGLEAGLGGGTSLDVSVGPRELKLGTGMLISNGGSSGFERGALKFGPRKAWEMAAIARLSGGAMTGTAFYIDPNERPASDGGNELAGLDLRWXDPAGGYAGMTYVNVLESGSPYIQAAPGGIGAPTVLPGAREGTNAINLYARTNPFDGALANWMFSADYAYEWNDEIDXRAWGGRVQAGYTFAGLPWSPMLTYTYQTFSGDDPDTPELERFDPLYYDGSPSTWATGSKSSMVSINSNVQAHGLALRLQPTKQDTVTLRYSHIRANXLRSPIQFGQATRVDTTGGTANVVSGVTDAHLADDVFLEYSRIINRNTFLTAGVSVSLPGDGIETTVAGDVPNWTGGFVNVVFNF
;
A
#
# COMPACT_ATOMS: atom_id res chain seq x y z
N MET A 1 -23.52 12.68 -7.04
CA MET A 1 -24.72 13.39 -7.55
C MET A 1 -25.74 13.54 -6.44
N LEU A 2 -26.30 14.73 -6.28
CA LEU A 2 -27.31 14.99 -5.26
C LEU A 2 -28.65 14.47 -5.75
N LEU A 3 -29.32 13.62 -4.96
CA LEU A 3 -30.65 13.07 -5.28
C LEU A 3 -31.74 13.77 -4.50
N HIS A 4 -31.47 14.15 -3.26
CA HIS A 4 -32.47 14.77 -2.40
C HIS A 4 -31.80 15.67 -1.39
N GLU A 5 -32.41 16.80 -1.11
CA GLU A 5 -31.98 17.69 -0.03
C GLU A 5 -33.22 18.39 0.52
N GLY A 6 -33.55 18.13 1.78
CA GLY A 6 -34.70 18.75 2.42
C GLY A 6 -35.01 18.06 3.75
N ASP A 7 -35.68 18.83 4.64
CA ASP A 7 -36.12 18.33 5.94
C ASP A 7 -34.98 17.73 6.75
N GLY A 8 -33.77 18.35 6.64
CA GLY A 8 -32.61 17.88 7.37
C GLY A 8 -31.95 16.62 6.80
N THR A 9 -32.38 16.16 5.65
CA THR A 9 -31.89 14.91 5.05
C THR A 9 -31.27 15.21 3.69
N THR A 10 -30.10 14.61 3.44
CA THR A 10 -29.42 14.68 2.15
C THR A 10 -29.14 13.27 1.67
N VAL A 11 -29.45 12.99 0.41
CA VAL A 11 -29.18 11.69 -0.22
C VAL A 11 -28.36 11.93 -1.49
N ARG A 12 -27.29 11.17 -1.64
CA ARG A 12 -26.42 11.28 -2.82
C ARG A 12 -26.21 9.94 -3.47
N MET A 13 -26.08 9.96 -4.78
CA MET A 13 -25.65 8.80 -5.56
C MET A 13 -24.18 8.99 -5.92
N HIS A 14 -23.44 7.90 -5.87
CA HIS A 14 -22.01 7.87 -6.21
C HIS A 14 -21.81 6.88 -7.34
N LEU A 15 -20.94 7.25 -8.27
CA LEU A 15 -20.58 6.35 -9.36
C LEU A 15 -19.14 6.61 -9.75
N GLN A 16 -18.33 5.58 -9.65
CA GLN A 16 -16.95 5.65 -10.13
C GLN A 16 -16.75 4.47 -11.08
N PHE A 17 -16.07 4.71 -12.19
CA PHE A 17 -15.64 3.61 -13.05
C PHE A 17 -14.34 3.97 -13.72
N GLY A 18 -13.62 2.93 -14.14
CA GLY A 18 -12.32 3.13 -14.73
C GLY A 18 -11.97 2.06 -15.74
N VAL A 19 -11.08 2.43 -16.65
CA VAL A 19 -10.52 1.55 -17.67
C VAL A 19 -9.00 1.74 -17.63
N ASN A 20 -8.24 0.64 -17.60
CA ASN A 20 -6.77 0.67 -17.53
C ASN A 20 -6.17 -0.33 -18.50
N ALA A 21 -5.40 0.16 -19.47
CA ALA A 21 -4.67 -0.70 -20.40
C ALA A 21 -3.23 -0.80 -19.91
N VAL A 22 -2.73 -2.04 -19.77
CA VAL A 22 -1.41 -2.32 -19.19
C VAL A 22 -0.62 -3.20 -20.13
N SER A 23 0.67 -2.93 -20.26
CA SER A 23 1.60 -3.75 -21.05
C SER A 23 2.88 -3.93 -20.25
N GLU A 24 3.33 -5.17 -20.09
CA GLU A 24 4.54 -5.52 -19.35
C GLU A 24 5.41 -6.43 -20.17
N ARG A 25 6.72 -6.24 -20.06
CA ARG A 25 7.71 -7.08 -20.75
C ARG A 25 8.78 -7.47 -19.75
N ASN A 26 9.15 -8.75 -19.80
CA ASN A 26 10.15 -9.34 -18.92
C ASN A 26 9.75 -9.21 -17.44
N LEU A 27 8.49 -9.52 -17.14
CA LEU A 27 7.98 -9.51 -15.77
C LEU A 27 8.93 -10.27 -14.85
N PHE A 28 9.26 -9.63 -13.73
CA PHE A 28 10.09 -10.23 -12.69
C PHE A 28 11.49 -10.61 -13.19
N TRP A 29 12.03 -9.92 -14.19
CA TRP A 29 13.40 -10.11 -14.72
C TRP A 29 13.72 -11.59 -14.96
N ASN A 30 12.78 -12.39 -15.45
CA ASN A 30 12.90 -13.84 -15.59
C ASN A 30 13.06 -14.62 -14.27
N PHE A 31 12.74 -13.97 -13.17
CA PHE A 31 12.81 -14.55 -11.83
C PHE A 31 12.00 -15.86 -11.75
N SER A 32 10.85 -15.89 -12.41
CA SER A 32 9.98 -17.06 -12.39
C SER A 32 10.63 -18.32 -12.98
N ASP A 33 11.55 -18.14 -13.93
CA ASP A 33 12.26 -19.28 -14.50
C ASP A 33 13.11 -20.02 -13.47
N THR A 34 13.55 -19.29 -12.44
CA THR A 34 14.38 -19.89 -11.39
C THR A 34 13.56 -20.49 -10.26
N ILE A 35 12.53 -19.77 -9.78
CA ILE A 35 11.79 -20.24 -8.61
C ILE A 35 10.59 -21.11 -8.96
N ALA A 36 10.14 -21.07 -10.20
CA ALA A 36 9.02 -21.93 -10.68
C ALA A 36 9.34 -22.49 -12.05
N PRO A 37 10.44 -23.23 -12.18
CA PRO A 37 10.84 -23.75 -13.49
C PRO A 37 9.79 -24.69 -14.06
N GLY A 38 9.52 -24.54 -15.34
CA GLY A 38 8.54 -25.39 -16.01
C GLY A 38 7.10 -25.01 -15.78
N SER A 39 6.84 -23.89 -15.10
CA SER A 39 5.47 -23.44 -14.87
C SER A 39 4.77 -22.95 -16.15
N GLY A 40 5.56 -22.59 -17.17
CA GLY A 40 4.99 -22.01 -18.38
C GLY A 40 4.62 -20.55 -18.26
N PHE A 41 5.08 -19.89 -17.21
CA PHE A 41 4.77 -18.47 -17.01
C PHE A 41 5.30 -17.64 -18.16
N ASP A 42 4.43 -16.77 -18.73
CA ASP A 42 4.82 -15.88 -19.82
C ASP A 42 5.20 -14.52 -19.22
N PRO A 43 6.46 -14.10 -19.34
CA PRO A 43 6.88 -12.83 -18.76
C PRO A 43 6.41 -11.60 -19.54
N ASP A 44 5.81 -11.80 -20.71
CA ASP A 44 5.25 -10.70 -21.50
C ASP A 44 3.73 -10.75 -21.41
N ALA A 45 3.13 -9.68 -20.90
CA ALA A 45 1.69 -9.67 -20.68
C ALA A 45 1.07 -8.34 -21.06
N ASP A 46 -0.09 -8.42 -21.69
CA ASP A 46 -0.92 -7.26 -22.03
C ASP A 46 -2.32 -7.53 -21.50
N TRP A 47 -2.91 -6.56 -20.81
CA TRP A 47 -4.27 -6.76 -20.28
C TRP A 47 -5.01 -5.44 -20.16
N LEU A 48 -6.34 -5.56 -20.03
CA LEU A 48 -7.23 -4.42 -19.83
C LEU A 48 -8.04 -4.65 -18.58
N GLU A 49 -8.04 -3.67 -17.69
CA GLU A 49 -8.83 -3.72 -16.45
C GLU A 49 -9.99 -2.76 -16.54
N VAL A 50 -11.14 -3.19 -16.05
CA VAL A 50 -12.30 -2.31 -15.90
C VAL A 50 -12.91 -2.51 -14.53
N TYR A 51 -13.55 -1.46 -14.00
CA TYR A 51 -14.32 -1.60 -12.77
C TYR A 51 -15.43 -0.55 -12.72
N VAL A 52 -16.43 -0.82 -11.90
CA VAL A 52 -17.49 0.12 -11.60
C VAL A 52 -17.84 0.03 -10.11
N LYS A 53 -18.04 1.18 -9.48
CA LYS A 53 -18.40 1.29 -8.06
C LYS A 53 -19.62 2.19 -7.91
N PRO A 54 -20.82 1.65 -7.97
CA PRO A 54 -22.03 2.42 -7.70
C PRO A 54 -22.32 2.48 -6.21
N GLY A 55 -22.95 3.55 -5.74
CA GLY A 55 -23.28 3.68 -4.34
C GLY A 55 -24.34 4.73 -4.05
N LEU A 56 -24.88 4.66 -2.86
CA LEU A 56 -25.82 5.62 -2.30
C LEU A 56 -25.38 5.97 -0.89
N SER A 57 -25.49 7.24 -0.53
CA SER A 57 -25.22 7.67 0.83
C SER A 57 -26.31 8.63 1.30
N PHE A 58 -26.47 8.71 2.60
CA PHE A 58 -27.42 9.63 3.20
C PHE A 58 -26.86 10.22 4.47
N GLU A 59 -27.36 11.38 4.84
CA GLU A 59 -27.17 11.95 6.17
C GLU A 59 -28.46 12.65 6.56
N THR A 60 -28.86 12.50 7.80
CA THR A 60 -30.09 13.10 8.29
C THR A 60 -29.89 13.60 9.70
N ALA A 61 -30.30 14.85 9.94
CA ALA A 61 -30.22 15.47 11.27
C ALA A 61 -31.38 14.94 12.13
N LEU A 62 -31.05 14.42 13.30
CA LEU A 62 -32.07 13.95 14.23
C LEU A 62 -32.58 15.10 15.09
N ASP A 63 -33.79 14.99 15.56
CA ASP A 63 -34.41 16.07 16.37
C ASP A 63 -33.59 16.38 17.63
N THR A 64 -32.88 15.39 18.15
CA THR A 64 -32.07 15.56 19.37
C THR A 64 -30.68 16.15 19.09
N GLY A 65 -30.32 16.41 17.81
CA GLY A 65 -29.09 17.08 17.46
C GLY A 65 -28.08 16.24 16.68
N PRO A 66 -27.89 14.98 16.99
CA PRO A 66 -26.94 14.15 16.23
C PRO A 66 -27.32 13.97 14.76
N VAL A 67 -26.33 13.62 13.95
CA VAL A 67 -26.53 13.33 12.53
C VAL A 67 -26.35 11.83 12.32
N LEU A 68 -27.37 11.19 11.79
CA LEU A 68 -27.29 9.79 11.37
C LEU A 68 -26.87 9.75 9.91
N TYR A 69 -25.92 8.90 9.57
CA TYR A 69 -25.43 8.81 8.19
C TYR A 69 -25.14 7.36 7.82
N GLY A 70 -25.01 7.13 6.53
CA GLY A 70 -24.66 5.80 6.06
C GLY A 70 -24.35 5.79 4.57
N LYS A 71 -23.82 4.66 4.13
CA LYS A 71 -23.50 4.47 2.73
C LYS A 71 -23.64 2.99 2.38
N LEU A 72 -24.12 2.74 1.17
CA LEU A 72 -24.16 1.41 0.59
C LEU A 72 -23.54 1.48 -0.79
N SER A 73 -22.54 0.65 -1.06
CA SER A 73 -21.91 0.61 -2.38
C SER A 73 -21.46 -0.79 -2.74
N GLY A 74 -21.32 -1.01 -4.03
CA GLY A 74 -20.78 -2.24 -4.56
C GLY A 74 -19.56 -1.96 -5.43
N VAL A 75 -18.85 -3.02 -5.79
CA VAL A 75 -17.74 -2.94 -6.72
C VAL A 75 -17.78 -4.16 -7.63
N ALA A 76 -17.70 -3.91 -8.93
CA ALA A 76 -17.55 -4.98 -9.92
C ALA A 76 -16.29 -4.68 -10.72
N SER A 77 -15.47 -5.68 -10.94
CA SER A 77 -14.20 -5.51 -11.65
C SER A 77 -13.95 -6.70 -12.56
N TYR A 78 -13.18 -6.47 -13.61
CA TYR A 78 -12.82 -7.52 -14.56
C TYR A 78 -11.49 -7.20 -15.22
N THR A 79 -10.72 -8.25 -15.48
CA THR A 79 -9.47 -8.20 -16.26
C THR A 79 -9.67 -8.99 -17.55
N PHE A 80 -9.50 -8.32 -18.69
CA PHE A 80 -9.46 -8.97 -20.01
C PHE A 80 -7.99 -9.23 -20.32
N GLY A 81 -7.68 -10.47 -20.73
CA GLY A 81 -6.31 -10.89 -20.97
C GLY A 81 -5.68 -11.43 -19.69
N THR A 82 -4.37 -11.64 -19.71
CA THR A 82 -3.62 -12.25 -18.61
C THR A 82 -2.82 -11.19 -17.88
N ASP A 83 -3.00 -11.10 -16.57
CA ASP A 83 -2.30 -10.11 -15.76
C ASP A 83 -0.91 -10.60 -15.33
N ALA A 84 -0.23 -9.78 -14.53
CA ALA A 84 1.15 -10.04 -14.11
C ALA A 84 1.31 -11.29 -13.24
N TYR A 85 0.23 -11.78 -12.65
CA TYR A 85 0.27 -12.99 -11.81
C TYR A 85 -0.39 -14.19 -12.48
N ASP A 86 -0.49 -14.13 -13.82
CA ASP A 86 -0.98 -15.23 -14.64
C ASP A 86 -2.46 -15.56 -14.40
N PHE A 87 -3.24 -14.56 -14.00
CA PHE A 87 -4.69 -14.69 -13.93
C PHE A 87 -5.31 -14.07 -15.17
N ALA A 88 -6.15 -14.83 -15.85
CA ALA A 88 -6.68 -14.44 -17.14
C ALA A 88 -8.20 -14.40 -17.12
N ASN A 89 -8.76 -13.30 -17.63
CA ASN A 89 -10.20 -13.17 -17.84
C ASN A 89 -11.00 -13.46 -16.55
N THR A 90 -10.60 -12.79 -15.48
CA THR A 90 -11.22 -12.97 -14.17
C THR A 90 -11.90 -11.69 -13.72
N GLY A 91 -12.92 -11.85 -12.88
CA GLY A 91 -13.60 -10.70 -12.31
C GLY A 91 -14.60 -11.10 -11.26
N ARG A 92 -15.10 -10.10 -10.53
CA ARG A 92 -16.04 -10.36 -9.45
C ARG A 92 -16.81 -9.09 -9.11
N ALA A 93 -18.05 -9.29 -8.72
CA ALA A 93 -18.90 -8.23 -8.16
C ALA A 93 -19.16 -8.56 -6.69
N THR A 94 -18.93 -7.57 -5.83
CA THR A 94 -19.08 -7.75 -4.39
C THR A 94 -19.63 -6.48 -3.75
N LEU A 95 -20.11 -6.62 -2.53
CA LEU A 95 -20.40 -5.47 -1.67
C LEU A 95 -19.06 -4.76 -1.37
N GLU A 96 -19.07 -3.45 -1.35
CA GLU A 96 -17.87 -2.68 -0.97
C GLU A 96 -18.06 -2.01 0.37
N GLU A 97 -19.04 -1.11 0.48
CA GLU A 97 -19.31 -0.41 1.73
C GLU A 97 -20.77 -0.60 2.12
N ALA A 98 -21.02 -0.77 3.42
CA ALA A 98 -22.38 -0.86 3.94
C ALA A 98 -22.34 -0.54 5.42
N TYR A 99 -22.33 0.76 5.74
CA TYR A 99 -22.17 1.18 7.12
C TYR A 99 -23.19 2.22 7.53
N LEU A 100 -23.41 2.28 8.83
CA LEU A 100 -24.20 3.32 9.49
C LEU A 100 -23.33 4.01 10.54
N GLY A 101 -23.55 5.29 10.70
CA GLY A 101 -22.81 6.07 11.68
C GLY A 101 -23.66 7.13 12.33
N LEU A 102 -23.16 7.64 13.44
CA LEU A 102 -23.80 8.70 14.20
C LEU A 102 -22.75 9.69 14.63
N GLU A 103 -22.97 10.96 14.33
CA GLU A 103 -22.08 12.03 14.71
C GLU A 103 -22.79 12.99 15.65
N ALA A 104 -22.18 13.31 16.78
CA ALA A 104 -22.80 14.18 17.78
C ALA A 104 -21.78 15.19 18.32
N GLY A 105 -22.22 16.42 18.46
CA GLY A 105 -21.45 17.44 19.20
C GLY A 105 -21.60 17.20 20.69
N LEU A 106 -20.48 17.24 21.41
CA LEU A 106 -20.46 17.03 22.85
C LEU A 106 -20.30 18.34 23.64
N GLY A 107 -20.28 19.47 22.93
CA GLY A 107 -20.05 20.77 23.57
C GLY A 107 -18.57 21.14 23.61
N GLY A 108 -18.28 22.42 23.77
CA GLY A 108 -16.91 22.91 23.87
C GLY A 108 -16.05 22.66 22.61
N GLY A 109 -16.70 22.53 21.45
CA GLY A 109 -15.96 22.27 20.23
C GLY A 109 -15.52 20.81 20.04
N THR A 110 -16.08 19.92 20.85
CA THR A 110 -15.76 18.49 20.79
C THR A 110 -16.87 17.73 20.09
N SER A 111 -16.52 16.74 19.27
CA SER A 111 -17.50 15.89 18.59
C SER A 111 -17.10 14.43 18.66
N LEU A 112 -18.10 13.56 18.62
CA LEU A 112 -17.91 12.12 18.60
C LEU A 112 -18.59 11.55 17.35
N ASP A 113 -17.90 10.70 16.61
CA ASP A 113 -18.41 10.04 15.42
C ASP A 113 -18.19 8.55 15.60
N VAL A 114 -19.27 7.76 15.58
CA VAL A 114 -19.17 6.30 15.68
C VAL A 114 -19.84 5.67 14.47
N SER A 115 -19.24 4.60 13.96
CA SER A 115 -19.81 3.90 12.80
C SER A 115 -19.50 2.41 12.87
N VAL A 116 -20.31 1.62 12.20
CA VAL A 116 -20.17 0.17 12.11
C VAL A 116 -20.57 -0.29 10.71
N GLY A 117 -19.80 -1.19 10.15
CA GLY A 117 -20.08 -1.84 8.87
C GLY A 117 -18.90 -1.77 7.93
N PRO A 118 -18.97 -2.50 6.80
CA PRO A 118 -17.91 -2.42 5.80
C PRO A 118 -17.64 -0.97 5.36
N ARG A 119 -16.40 -0.55 5.52
CA ARG A 119 -16.04 0.85 5.33
C ARG A 119 -14.55 0.99 5.07
N GLU A 120 -14.15 2.03 4.34
CA GLU A 120 -12.75 2.38 4.20
C GLU A 120 -12.24 3.03 5.50
N LEU A 121 -11.01 2.73 5.84
CA LEU A 121 -10.32 3.37 6.95
C LEU A 121 -8.83 3.37 6.67
N LYS A 122 -8.23 4.54 6.74
CA LYS A 122 -6.78 4.71 6.65
C LYS A 122 -6.34 5.53 7.84
N LEU A 123 -5.28 5.12 8.51
CA LEU A 123 -4.80 5.80 9.71
C LEU A 123 -3.37 6.29 9.50
N GLY A 124 -3.09 7.44 10.08
CA GLY A 124 -1.78 8.07 9.97
C GLY A 124 -1.41 8.31 8.52
N THR A 125 -0.23 7.87 8.13
CA THR A 125 0.25 7.96 6.77
C THR A 125 -0.13 6.72 5.95
N GLY A 126 -0.74 5.73 6.57
CA GLY A 126 -1.01 4.44 5.94
C GLY A 126 0.15 3.46 6.08
N MET A 127 1.09 3.75 6.96
CA MET A 127 2.26 2.87 7.16
C MET A 127 1.83 1.46 7.58
N LEU A 128 0.79 1.35 8.42
CA LEU A 128 0.32 0.06 8.92
C LEU A 128 -1.11 -0.25 8.49
N ILE A 129 -1.99 0.74 8.52
CA ILE A 129 -3.42 0.55 8.26
C ILE A 129 -3.84 1.51 7.14
N SER A 130 -4.11 0.97 5.99
CA SER A 130 -4.50 1.78 4.85
C SER A 130 -5.59 1.15 4.00
N ASN A 131 -5.47 -0.12 3.67
CA ASN A 131 -6.32 -0.73 2.65
C ASN A 131 -6.79 -2.08 3.14
N GLY A 132 -8.09 -2.20 3.39
CA GLY A 132 -8.68 -3.43 3.88
C GLY A 132 -9.16 -4.37 2.78
N GLY A 133 -9.17 -3.92 1.52
CA GLY A 133 -9.64 -4.74 0.42
C GLY A 133 -8.52 -5.39 -0.35
N SER A 134 -8.85 -6.44 -1.08
CA SER A 134 -7.93 -7.11 -1.99
C SER A 134 -8.53 -7.14 -3.37
N SER A 135 -7.71 -6.83 -4.37
CA SER A 135 -8.10 -6.90 -5.78
C SER A 135 -7.11 -7.79 -6.53
N GLY A 136 -7.38 -7.99 -7.81
CA GLY A 136 -6.57 -8.88 -8.63
C GLY A 136 -6.96 -10.34 -8.47
N PHE A 137 -6.16 -11.21 -9.04
CA PHE A 137 -6.37 -12.66 -9.00
C PHE A 137 -7.79 -12.97 -9.49
N GLU A 138 -8.56 -13.75 -8.75
CA GLU A 138 -9.93 -14.09 -9.16
C GLU A 138 -10.88 -12.88 -9.16
N ARG A 139 -10.49 -11.77 -8.55
CA ARG A 139 -11.33 -10.57 -8.51
C ARG A 139 -11.07 -9.61 -9.68
N GLY A 140 -9.94 -9.76 -10.35
CA GLY A 140 -9.59 -8.87 -11.47
C GLY A 140 -9.15 -7.48 -11.03
N ALA A 141 -8.78 -6.66 -12.00
CA ALA A 141 -8.34 -5.27 -11.80
C ALA A 141 -7.19 -5.13 -10.81
N LEU A 142 -6.13 -5.90 -11.05
CA LEU A 142 -4.97 -5.97 -10.18
C LEU A 142 -4.33 -4.60 -9.92
N LYS A 143 -4.09 -3.84 -10.98
CA LYS A 143 -3.39 -2.56 -10.84
C LYS A 143 -4.30 -1.44 -10.35
N PHE A 144 -5.54 -1.42 -10.77
CA PHE A 144 -6.49 -0.44 -10.25
C PHE A 144 -6.74 -0.63 -8.76
N GLY A 145 -6.91 -1.88 -8.33
CA GLY A 145 -7.19 -2.18 -6.95
C GLY A 145 -8.40 -1.45 -6.42
N PRO A 146 -9.60 -1.63 -7.03
CA PRO A 146 -10.75 -0.81 -6.63
C PRO A 146 -11.37 -1.16 -5.28
N ARG A 147 -11.06 -2.35 -4.73
CA ARG A 147 -11.57 -2.74 -3.42
C ARG A 147 -10.66 -2.19 -2.35
N LYS A 148 -11.20 -1.33 -1.49
CA LYS A 148 -10.43 -0.66 -0.45
C LYS A 148 -11.06 -0.79 0.93
N ALA A 149 -12.34 -1.15 0.99
CA ALA A 149 -13.06 -1.18 2.26
C ALA A 149 -12.70 -2.43 3.06
N TRP A 150 -12.70 -2.28 4.38
CA TRP A 150 -12.61 -3.40 5.30
C TRP A 150 -13.93 -4.16 5.26
N GLU A 151 -13.86 -5.47 5.42
CA GLU A 151 -15.07 -6.30 5.42
C GLU A 151 -15.96 -5.96 6.60
N MET A 152 -15.35 -5.55 7.71
CA MET A 152 -16.06 -5.02 8.86
C MET A 152 -15.18 -3.95 9.49
N ALA A 153 -15.78 -2.84 9.88
CA ALA A 153 -15.06 -1.78 10.61
C ALA A 153 -16.00 -1.21 11.67
N ALA A 154 -15.53 -1.15 12.90
CA ALA A 154 -16.20 -0.40 13.97
C ALA A 154 -15.24 0.71 14.36
N ILE A 155 -15.69 1.94 14.24
CA ILE A 155 -14.82 3.11 14.38
C ILE A 155 -15.47 4.10 15.34
N ALA A 156 -14.71 4.59 16.30
CA ALA A 156 -15.14 5.68 17.18
C ALA A 156 -14.09 6.79 17.13
N ARG A 157 -14.48 7.97 16.68
CA ARG A 157 -13.58 9.09 16.47
C ARG A 157 -14.01 10.26 17.34
N LEU A 158 -13.12 10.69 18.22
CA LEU A 158 -13.35 11.83 19.12
C LEU A 158 -12.44 12.97 18.67
N SER A 159 -13.02 14.10 18.32
CA SER A 159 -12.29 15.26 17.84
C SER A 159 -12.53 16.48 18.73
N GLY A 160 -11.48 17.23 19.01
CA GLY A 160 -11.59 18.46 19.76
C GLY A 160 -10.35 19.32 19.57
N GLY A 161 -10.56 20.57 19.21
CA GLY A 161 -9.44 21.44 18.90
C GLY A 161 -8.61 20.88 17.76
N ALA A 162 -7.31 20.77 17.97
CA ALA A 162 -6.39 20.25 16.96
C ALA A 162 -6.18 18.73 17.07
N MET A 163 -6.86 18.07 18.01
CA MET A 163 -6.63 16.65 18.28
C MET A 163 -7.78 15.78 17.80
N THR A 164 -7.44 14.62 17.27
CA THR A 164 -8.41 13.58 16.94
C THR A 164 -7.89 12.25 17.46
N GLY A 165 -8.73 11.54 18.22
CA GLY A 165 -8.44 10.19 18.65
C GLY A 165 -9.41 9.23 17.98
N THR A 166 -8.91 8.12 17.45
CA THR A 166 -9.72 7.13 16.77
C THR A 166 -9.46 5.77 17.39
N ALA A 167 -10.53 5.12 17.84
CA ALA A 167 -10.48 3.71 18.25
C ALA A 167 -11.12 2.89 17.14
N PHE A 168 -10.55 1.73 16.84
CA PHE A 168 -11.04 0.95 15.72
C PHE A 168 -10.93 -0.54 15.97
N TYR A 169 -11.84 -1.27 15.33
CA TYR A 169 -11.78 -2.71 15.12
C TYR A 169 -12.02 -2.93 13.63
N ILE A 170 -11.17 -3.73 12.99
CA ILE A 170 -11.26 -3.96 11.55
C ILE A 170 -10.99 -5.42 11.21
N ASP A 171 -11.66 -5.87 10.14
CA ASP A 171 -11.55 -7.20 9.58
C ASP A 171 -11.33 -7.01 8.08
N PRO A 172 -10.19 -7.43 7.52
CA PRO A 172 -9.92 -7.16 6.10
C PRO A 172 -10.79 -8.02 5.17
N ASN A 173 -11.08 -7.47 4.01
CA ASN A 173 -11.82 -8.16 2.96
C ASN A 173 -10.81 -8.93 2.10
N GLU A 174 -10.29 -10.02 2.66
CA GLU A 174 -9.29 -10.84 2.00
C GLU A 174 -9.94 -11.76 0.97
N ARG A 175 -9.15 -12.21 0.00
CA ARG A 175 -9.64 -13.16 -1.00
C ARG A 175 -9.83 -14.53 -0.35
N PRO A 176 -10.89 -15.26 -0.70
CA PRO A 176 -11.13 -16.56 -0.07
C PRO A 176 -9.93 -17.51 -0.14
N ALA A 177 -9.17 -17.47 -1.23
CA ALA A 177 -8.02 -18.37 -1.40
C ALA A 177 -6.85 -18.03 -0.47
N SER A 178 -6.82 -16.82 0.08
CA SER A 178 -5.73 -16.39 0.96
C SER A 178 -6.25 -15.66 2.20
N ASP A 179 -7.44 -16.00 2.61
CA ASP A 179 -8.06 -15.42 3.81
C ASP A 179 -7.35 -15.96 5.04
N GLY A 180 -6.69 -15.08 5.76
CA GLY A 180 -6.00 -15.45 6.99
C GLY A 180 -6.84 -15.30 8.24
N GLY A 181 -8.10 -14.91 8.11
CA GLY A 181 -8.97 -14.71 9.27
C GLY A 181 -8.43 -13.64 10.20
N ASN A 182 -7.86 -12.60 9.66
CA ASN A 182 -7.24 -11.55 10.46
C ASN A 182 -8.30 -10.63 11.07
N GLU A 183 -8.12 -10.30 12.34
CA GLU A 183 -8.91 -9.27 13.03
C GLU A 183 -7.95 -8.39 13.79
N LEU A 184 -8.12 -7.08 13.67
CA LEU A 184 -7.22 -6.11 14.27
C LEU A 184 -8.01 -5.05 15.04
N ALA A 185 -7.39 -4.50 16.08
CA ALA A 185 -7.98 -3.39 16.81
C ALA A 185 -6.85 -2.46 17.25
N GLY A 186 -7.21 -1.23 17.53
CA GLY A 186 -6.19 -0.29 17.96
C GLY A 186 -6.70 1.12 18.15
N LEU A 187 -5.74 2.03 18.22
CA LEU A 187 -5.99 3.44 18.50
C LEU A 187 -5.09 4.30 17.62
N ASP A 188 -5.59 5.45 17.22
CA ASP A 188 -4.78 6.46 16.54
C ASP A 188 -5.01 7.79 17.25
N LEU A 189 -3.94 8.52 17.49
CA LEU A 189 -4.02 9.85 18.08
C LEU A 189 -3.28 10.80 17.14
N ARG A 190 -3.98 11.84 16.66
CA ARG A 190 -3.45 12.73 15.64
C ARG A 190 -3.65 14.17 16.03
N TRP A 191 -2.64 14.94 15.82
CA TRP A 191 -2.64 16.39 15.99
C TRP A 191 -2.49 17.04 14.62
N UNK A 192 -3.26 17.90 14.28
CA UNK A 192 -3.22 18.48 13.05
C UNK A 192 -2.93 19.83 13.26
N ASP A 193 -2.08 20.41 12.60
CA ASP A 193 -1.75 21.83 12.60
C ASP A 193 -2.68 22.55 11.63
N PRO A 194 -3.31 23.64 12.05
CA PRO A 194 -4.14 24.40 11.10
C PRO A 194 -3.39 24.83 9.82
N ALA A 195 -2.07 25.00 9.90
CA ALA A 195 -1.27 25.36 8.72
C ALA A 195 -1.00 24.18 7.78
N GLY A 196 -1.37 22.96 8.16
CA GLY A 196 -1.29 21.80 7.28
C GLY A 196 -0.35 20.70 7.71
N GLY A 197 0.51 20.93 8.70
CA GLY A 197 1.35 19.88 9.25
C GLY A 197 0.56 18.97 10.18
N TYR A 198 1.12 17.80 10.50
CA TYR A 198 0.48 16.89 11.44
C TYR A 198 1.52 15.99 12.10
N ALA A 199 1.12 15.45 13.23
CA ALA A 199 1.91 14.44 13.93
C ALA A 199 0.95 13.51 14.65
N GLY A 200 1.35 12.26 14.82
CA GLY A 200 0.48 11.34 15.50
C GLY A 200 1.13 10.00 15.79
N MET A 201 0.32 9.12 16.35
CA MET A 201 0.73 7.79 16.75
C MET A 201 -0.43 6.84 16.48
N THR A 202 -0.12 5.70 15.86
CA THR A 202 -1.09 4.61 15.69
C THR A 202 -0.58 3.40 16.47
N TYR A 203 -1.47 2.75 17.22
CA TYR A 203 -1.21 1.47 17.85
C TYR A 203 -2.16 0.43 17.26
N VAL A 204 -1.64 -0.75 16.92
CA VAL A 204 -2.41 -1.84 16.35
C VAL A 204 -2.09 -3.12 17.11
N ASN A 205 -3.12 -3.92 17.40
CA ASN A 205 -2.98 -5.26 17.91
C ASN A 205 -3.70 -6.22 16.99
N VAL A 206 -3.03 -7.30 16.61
CA VAL A 206 -3.65 -8.37 15.81
C VAL A 206 -4.30 -9.35 16.78
N LEU A 207 -5.63 -9.30 16.81
CA LEU A 207 -6.44 -10.08 17.77
C LEU A 207 -6.51 -11.55 17.38
N GLU A 208 -6.72 -11.82 16.10
CA GLU A 208 -6.79 -13.17 15.56
C GLU A 208 -6.08 -13.19 14.21
N SER A 209 -5.42 -14.30 13.90
CA SER A 209 -4.77 -14.44 12.61
C SER A 209 -4.32 -15.88 12.37
N GLY A 210 -4.65 -16.40 11.19
CA GLY A 210 -4.04 -17.63 10.70
C GLY A 210 -2.84 -17.36 9.79
N SER A 211 -2.50 -16.08 9.58
CA SER A 211 -1.40 -15.74 8.67
C SER A 211 -0.06 -16.16 9.25
N PRO A 212 0.83 -16.74 8.44
CA PRO A 212 2.09 -17.26 8.94
C PRO A 212 3.16 -16.17 9.04
N TYR A 213 4.19 -16.46 9.79
CA TYR A 213 5.46 -15.75 9.77
C TYR A 213 6.48 -16.64 9.07
N ILE A 214 7.31 -16.07 8.22
CA ILE A 214 8.34 -16.81 7.49
C ILE A 214 9.69 -16.44 8.10
N GLN A 215 10.29 -17.43 8.79
CA GLN A 215 11.57 -17.24 9.49
C GLN A 215 12.72 -17.71 8.61
N ALA A 216 13.79 -16.94 8.55
CA ALA A 216 14.98 -17.32 7.81
C ALA A 216 15.58 -18.60 8.35
N ALA A 217 16.13 -19.42 7.46
CA ALA A 217 16.84 -20.62 7.91
C ALA A 217 18.08 -20.22 8.71
N PRO A 218 18.40 -20.95 9.79
CA PRO A 218 19.61 -20.64 10.58
C PRO A 218 20.87 -20.59 9.70
N GLY A 219 21.62 -19.50 9.83
CA GLY A 219 22.80 -19.28 9.00
C GLY A 219 22.49 -19.05 7.54
N GLY A 220 21.22 -18.91 7.18
CA GLY A 220 20.82 -18.65 5.80
C GLY A 220 20.94 -19.85 4.87
N ILE A 221 21.12 -21.04 5.39
CA ILE A 221 21.24 -22.26 4.58
C ILE A 221 20.06 -23.16 4.88
N GLY A 222 19.25 -23.44 3.87
CA GLY A 222 18.06 -24.24 4.02
C GLY A 222 16.81 -23.47 3.64
N ALA A 223 15.68 -24.17 3.62
CA ALA A 223 14.39 -23.55 3.37
C ALA A 223 13.97 -22.73 4.60
N PRO A 224 13.24 -21.63 4.40
CA PRO A 224 12.73 -20.88 5.55
C PRO A 224 11.69 -21.71 6.29
N THR A 225 11.54 -21.41 7.57
CA THR A 225 10.51 -22.05 8.38
C THR A 225 9.23 -21.24 8.32
N VAL A 226 8.13 -21.92 8.04
CA VAL A 226 6.81 -21.29 8.05
C VAL A 226 6.20 -21.53 9.42
N LEU A 227 5.88 -20.45 10.14
CA LEU A 227 5.27 -20.51 11.46
C LEU A 227 3.78 -20.16 11.30
N PRO A 228 2.89 -21.15 11.25
CA PRO A 228 1.48 -20.87 10.98
C PRO A 228 0.86 -20.04 12.09
N GLY A 229 0.00 -19.08 11.70
CA GLY A 229 -0.73 -18.28 12.67
C GLY A 229 0.12 -17.34 13.50
N ALA A 230 1.39 -17.18 13.17
CA ALA A 230 2.30 -16.45 14.05
C ALA A 230 2.10 -14.93 14.02
N ARG A 231 1.29 -14.42 13.10
CA ARG A 231 0.92 -13.00 13.14
C ARG A 231 0.03 -12.69 14.35
N GLU A 232 -0.78 -13.65 14.81
CA GLU A 232 -1.66 -13.43 15.96
C GLU A 232 -0.84 -12.98 17.16
N GLY A 233 -1.37 -11.98 17.87
CA GLY A 233 -0.67 -11.41 19.02
C GLY A 233 0.33 -10.33 18.69
N THR A 234 0.54 -10.03 17.41
CA THR A 234 1.43 -8.94 17.01
C THR A 234 0.89 -7.60 17.49
N ASN A 235 1.77 -6.80 18.07
CA ASN A 235 1.52 -5.42 18.43
C ASN A 235 2.40 -4.54 17.54
N ALA A 236 1.88 -3.41 17.12
CA ALA A 236 2.64 -2.46 16.32
C ALA A 236 2.35 -1.04 16.75
N ILE A 237 3.37 -0.22 16.77
CA ILE A 237 3.21 1.21 17.02
C ILE A 237 3.86 1.96 15.87
N ASN A 238 3.18 3.00 15.36
CA ASN A 238 3.71 3.84 14.29
C ASN A 238 3.66 5.29 14.75
N LEU A 239 4.82 5.93 14.78
CA LEU A 239 4.92 7.37 15.02
C LEU A 239 5.07 8.05 13.68
N TYR A 240 4.34 9.13 13.44
CA TYR A 240 4.38 9.80 12.15
C TYR A 240 4.27 11.30 12.31
N ALA A 241 4.90 12.03 11.38
CA ALA A 241 4.83 13.48 11.36
C ALA A 241 5.11 14.00 9.97
N ARG A 242 4.51 15.14 9.67
CA ARG A 242 4.80 15.90 8.47
C ARG A 242 4.72 17.38 8.78
N THR A 243 5.70 18.13 8.32
CA THR A 243 5.72 19.58 8.49
C THR A 243 5.66 20.21 7.10
N ASN A 244 4.70 21.12 6.91
CA ASN A 244 4.51 21.84 5.67
C ASN A 244 3.22 22.64 5.80
N PRO A 245 3.23 23.93 5.49
CA PRO A 245 4.39 24.74 5.14
C PRO A 245 5.13 25.31 6.35
N PHE A 246 6.33 25.78 6.10
CA PHE A 246 7.10 26.57 7.05
C PHE A 246 7.05 28.04 6.65
N ASP A 247 7.55 28.90 7.51
CA ASP A 247 7.75 30.31 7.22
C ASP A 247 9.25 30.60 7.04
N GLY A 248 9.53 31.74 6.44
CA GLY A 248 10.90 32.23 6.33
C GLY A 248 11.78 31.37 5.42
N ALA A 249 12.98 31.06 5.88
CA ALA A 249 13.95 30.35 5.08
C ALA A 249 13.54 28.93 4.71
N LEU A 250 12.59 28.36 5.45
CA LEU A 250 12.14 27.00 5.18
C LEU A 250 10.80 26.95 4.45
N ALA A 251 10.33 28.07 3.92
CA ALA A 251 9.00 28.17 3.32
C ALA A 251 8.74 27.17 2.19
N ASN A 252 9.78 26.80 1.46
CA ASN A 252 9.62 25.89 0.33
C ASN A 252 9.97 24.44 0.66
N TRP A 253 10.24 24.12 1.91
CA TRP A 253 10.63 22.79 2.33
C TRP A 253 9.44 22.02 2.89
N MET A 254 9.49 20.69 2.72
CA MET A 254 8.58 19.74 3.37
C MET A 254 9.43 18.64 3.99
N PHE A 255 9.09 18.25 5.21
CA PHE A 255 9.74 17.12 5.86
C PHE A 255 8.67 16.18 6.39
N SER A 256 8.91 14.87 6.28
CA SER A 256 8.03 13.91 6.91
C SER A 256 8.85 12.72 7.43
N ALA A 257 8.29 12.05 8.41
CA ALA A 257 8.92 10.88 8.99
C ALA A 257 7.87 9.92 9.49
N ASP A 258 8.17 8.64 9.34
CA ASP A 258 7.42 7.53 9.92
C ASP A 258 8.42 6.59 10.59
N TYR A 259 8.05 6.08 11.76
CA TYR A 259 8.79 5.00 12.41
C TYR A 259 7.79 4.01 12.97
N ALA A 260 7.99 2.74 12.71
CA ALA A 260 7.12 1.68 13.21
C ALA A 260 7.96 0.63 13.92
N TYR A 261 7.42 0.11 15.01
CA TYR A 261 8.03 -0.96 15.77
C TYR A 261 6.98 -2.02 16.06
N GLU A 262 7.37 -3.29 15.91
CA GLU A 262 6.49 -4.44 16.11
C GLU A 262 7.08 -5.38 17.14
N TRP A 263 6.21 -5.93 17.97
CA TRP A 263 6.57 -6.98 18.93
C TRP A 263 5.39 -7.92 19.06
N ASN A 264 5.63 -9.07 19.67
CA ASN A 264 4.57 -10.07 19.82
C ASN A 264 4.71 -10.68 21.20
N ASP A 265 3.59 -10.94 21.84
CA ASP A 265 3.57 -11.45 23.20
C ASP A 265 3.72 -12.97 23.26
N GLU A 266 3.54 -13.65 22.14
CA GLU A 266 3.60 -15.11 22.08
C GLU A 266 4.86 -15.64 21.43
N ILE A 267 5.47 -14.85 20.53
CA ILE A 267 6.71 -15.19 19.86
C ILE A 267 7.68 -14.02 20.02
N ASP A 268 8.96 -14.32 19.88
CA ASP A 268 9.96 -13.25 20.06
C ASP A 268 10.14 -12.42 18.80
N UNK A 269 9.20 -11.41 18.26
CA UNK A 269 9.16 -10.66 17.23
C UNK A 269 9.59 -9.47 17.63
N ARG A 270 10.53 -9.01 17.09
CA ARG A 270 11.02 -7.63 17.27
C ARG A 270 11.40 -7.07 15.91
N ALA A 271 10.53 -6.30 15.32
CA ALA A 271 10.78 -5.79 13.99
C ALA A 271 10.58 -4.26 13.97
N TRP A 272 11.18 -3.63 12.98
CA TRP A 272 11.07 -2.18 12.88
C TRP A 272 11.09 -1.76 11.41
N GLY A 273 10.55 -0.57 11.16
CA GLY A 273 10.60 0.01 9.84
C GLY A 273 10.44 1.52 9.93
N GLY A 274 10.76 2.21 8.84
CA GLY A 274 10.61 3.64 8.85
C GLY A 274 10.87 4.27 7.51
N ARG A 275 10.51 5.55 7.43
CA ARG A 275 10.63 6.34 6.22
C ARG A 275 10.85 7.78 6.59
N VAL A 276 11.79 8.43 5.92
CA VAL A 276 11.97 9.88 6.05
C VAL A 276 11.96 10.50 4.67
N GLN A 277 11.41 11.70 4.57
CA GLN A 277 11.35 12.43 3.31
C GLN A 277 11.73 13.88 3.53
N ALA A 278 12.39 14.45 2.55
CA ALA A 278 12.66 15.88 2.48
C ALA A 278 12.34 16.34 1.06
N GLY A 279 11.53 17.38 0.94
CA GLY A 279 11.15 17.92 -0.35
C GLY A 279 11.39 19.41 -0.42
N TYR A 280 11.76 19.90 -1.60
CA TYR A 280 11.94 21.32 -1.83
C TYR A 280 11.20 21.73 -3.10
N THR A 281 10.42 22.80 -3.00
CA THR A 281 9.68 23.35 -4.14
C THR A 281 10.42 24.58 -4.67
N PHE A 282 10.76 24.54 -5.96
CA PHE A 282 11.41 25.67 -6.65
C PHE A 282 10.30 26.59 -7.17
N ALA A 283 9.70 27.35 -6.23
CA ALA A 283 8.50 28.12 -6.52
C ALA A 283 8.72 29.22 -7.58
N GLY A 284 9.96 29.69 -7.72
CA GLY A 284 10.28 30.72 -8.70
C GLY A 284 10.56 30.22 -10.11
N LEU A 285 10.57 28.90 -10.32
CA LEU A 285 10.82 28.33 -11.63
C LEU A 285 9.52 27.97 -12.34
N PRO A 286 9.53 27.94 -13.68
CA PRO A 286 8.36 27.44 -14.40
C PRO A 286 7.99 26.02 -13.96
N TRP A 287 6.68 25.73 -13.90
CA TRP A 287 6.13 24.42 -13.55
C TRP A 287 6.30 24.05 -12.07
N SER A 288 6.81 24.99 -11.25
CA SER A 288 7.00 24.79 -9.80
C SER A 288 7.59 23.42 -9.46
N PRO A 289 8.80 23.11 -9.96
CA PRO A 289 9.37 21.79 -9.70
C PRO A 289 9.50 21.52 -8.21
N MET A 290 9.14 20.29 -7.81
CA MET A 290 9.37 19.84 -6.44
C MET A 290 10.25 18.61 -6.48
N LEU A 291 11.38 18.67 -5.82
CA LEU A 291 12.30 17.54 -5.72
C LEU A 291 12.18 16.95 -4.33
N THR A 292 11.90 15.66 -4.25
CA THR A 292 11.72 14.95 -2.99
C THR A 292 12.71 13.79 -2.90
N TYR A 293 13.42 13.71 -1.79
CA TYR A 293 14.23 12.56 -1.45
C TYR A 293 13.52 11.76 -0.38
N THR A 294 13.46 10.43 -0.56
CA THR A 294 12.87 9.52 0.40
C THR A 294 13.86 8.41 0.72
N TYR A 295 14.11 8.18 1.99
CA TYR A 295 14.79 6.97 2.44
C TYR A 295 13.80 6.15 3.25
N GLN A 296 13.70 4.84 2.96
CA GLN A 296 12.85 3.96 3.72
C GLN A 296 13.54 2.62 3.92
N THR A 297 13.29 2.02 5.07
CA THR A 297 13.87 0.72 5.39
C THR A 297 12.96 -0.04 6.33
N PHE A 298 12.91 -1.35 6.14
CA PHE A 298 12.06 -2.25 6.93
C PHE A 298 12.89 -3.48 7.26
N SER A 299 12.93 -3.86 8.53
CA SER A 299 13.80 -4.93 8.99
C SER A 299 13.49 -6.26 8.31
N GLY A 300 14.50 -7.06 8.12
CA GLY A 300 14.42 -8.44 7.69
C GLY A 300 14.74 -9.36 8.83
N ASP A 301 14.54 -10.63 8.58
CA ASP A 301 14.88 -11.68 9.56
C ASP A 301 16.37 -11.99 9.40
N ASP A 302 17.12 -11.81 10.47
CA ASP A 302 18.56 -12.08 10.45
C ASP A 302 18.78 -13.58 10.62
N PRO A 303 19.35 -14.28 9.63
CA PRO A 303 19.52 -15.73 9.77
C PRO A 303 20.55 -16.12 10.83
N ASP A 304 21.31 -15.17 11.36
CA ASP A 304 22.32 -15.45 12.37
C ASP A 304 21.81 -15.26 13.81
N THR A 305 20.55 -14.87 13.97
CA THR A 305 19.93 -14.72 15.30
C THR A 305 18.70 -15.64 15.41
N PRO A 306 18.31 -16.02 16.61
CA PRO A 306 17.09 -16.80 16.79
C PRO A 306 15.81 -15.96 16.85
N GLU A 307 15.94 -14.66 17.02
CA GLU A 307 14.80 -13.75 17.11
C GLU A 307 14.13 -13.62 15.74
N LEU A 308 12.83 -13.33 15.75
CA LEU A 308 12.09 -13.06 14.53
C LEU A 308 12.11 -11.56 14.29
N GLU A 309 12.76 -11.13 13.23
CA GLU A 309 13.04 -9.71 13.03
C GLU A 309 12.45 -9.15 11.75
N ARG A 310 11.72 -9.95 10.98
CA ARG A 310 11.17 -9.49 9.72
C ARG A 310 9.93 -8.64 9.97
N PHE A 311 9.94 -7.41 9.47
CA PHE A 311 8.82 -6.48 9.60
C PHE A 311 7.60 -7.02 8.87
N ASP A 312 6.45 -6.98 9.53
CA ASP A 312 5.16 -7.34 8.95
C ASP A 312 4.49 -6.04 8.48
N PRO A 313 4.35 -5.82 7.18
CA PRO A 313 3.76 -4.56 6.70
C PRO A 313 2.27 -4.41 7.00
N LEU A 314 1.63 -5.45 7.52
CA LEU A 314 0.20 -5.46 7.83
C LEU A 314 -0.61 -5.05 6.59
N TYR A 315 -1.38 -3.96 6.68
CA TYR A 315 -2.28 -3.52 5.61
C TYR A 315 -1.85 -2.15 5.09
N TYR A 316 -0.58 -2.04 4.77
CA TYR A 316 0.07 -0.80 4.42
C TYR A 316 -0.33 -0.30 3.03
N ASP A 317 -0.10 0.99 2.82
CA ASP A 317 -0.17 1.62 1.52
C ASP A 317 1.26 1.73 0.98
N GLY A 318 1.49 1.33 -0.23
CA GLY A 318 2.79 1.51 -0.85
C GLY A 318 3.17 2.96 -1.03
N SER A 319 2.20 3.83 -1.03
CA SER A 319 2.42 5.27 -1.03
C SER A 319 2.88 5.73 0.37
N PRO A 320 3.75 6.71 0.51
CA PRO A 320 4.39 7.46 -0.55
C PRO A 320 5.66 6.78 -1.07
N SER A 321 5.63 5.51 -1.18
CA SER A 321 6.76 4.77 -1.70
C SER A 321 7.16 5.33 -3.06
N THR A 322 8.43 5.61 -3.20
CA THR A 322 8.96 6.14 -4.45
C THR A 322 9.69 5.07 -5.25
N TRP A 323 9.60 3.83 -4.79
CA TRP A 323 10.31 2.75 -5.45
C TRP A 323 9.41 1.92 -6.36
N ALA A 324 8.25 2.43 -6.65
CA ALA A 324 7.32 1.72 -7.52
C ALA A 324 7.57 2.10 -8.98
N THR A 325 7.80 1.11 -9.81
CA THR A 325 7.85 1.28 -11.25
C THR A 325 6.45 1.00 -11.78
N GLY A 326 5.57 2.00 -11.72
CA GLY A 326 4.18 1.78 -12.10
C GLY A 326 3.58 0.64 -11.31
N SER A 327 3.87 0.58 -10.02
CA SER A 327 3.46 -0.47 -9.09
C SER A 327 4.18 -1.80 -9.26
N LYS A 328 5.24 -1.84 -10.07
CA LYS A 328 5.95 -3.11 -10.30
C LYS A 328 6.72 -3.57 -9.06
N SER A 329 7.42 -2.65 -8.43
CA SER A 329 8.27 -3.04 -7.31
C SER A 329 7.47 -3.62 -6.14
N SER A 330 6.26 -3.16 -5.95
CA SER A 330 5.41 -3.72 -4.89
C SER A 330 4.95 -5.14 -5.20
N MET A 331 5.07 -5.56 -6.45
CA MET A 331 4.78 -6.95 -6.81
C MET A 331 5.87 -7.90 -6.36
N VAL A 332 7.08 -7.39 -6.14
CA VAL A 332 8.24 -8.22 -5.78
C VAL A 332 8.71 -7.92 -4.36
N SER A 333 8.76 -6.65 -3.99
CA SER A 333 9.34 -6.20 -2.72
C SER A 333 8.28 -5.47 -1.92
N ILE A 334 7.82 -6.10 -0.87
CA ILE A 334 6.90 -5.47 0.07
C ILE A 334 7.72 -4.71 1.12
N ASN A 335 7.06 -4.02 2.03
CA ASN A 335 7.75 -3.29 3.10
C ASN A 335 8.25 -4.26 4.16
N SER A 336 9.24 -5.06 3.79
CA SER A 336 9.80 -6.11 4.65
C SER A 336 11.15 -6.52 4.07
N ASN A 337 12.17 -6.52 4.89
CA ASN A 337 13.53 -6.88 4.50
C ASN A 337 14.04 -6.08 3.30
N VAL A 338 13.77 -4.77 3.30
CA VAL A 338 14.11 -3.95 2.15
C VAL A 338 14.48 -2.54 2.61
N GLN A 339 15.36 -1.90 1.86
CA GLN A 339 15.61 -0.47 2.00
C GLN A 339 15.67 0.16 0.63
N ALA A 340 15.34 1.43 0.55
CA ALA A 340 15.33 2.13 -0.73
C ALA A 340 15.66 3.61 -0.54
N HIS A 341 16.45 4.13 -1.48
CA HIS A 341 16.66 5.56 -1.65
C HIS A 341 15.87 5.98 -2.87
N GLY A 342 15.02 6.99 -2.73
CA GLY A 342 14.19 7.45 -3.83
C GLY A 342 14.34 8.94 -4.07
N LEU A 343 14.26 9.32 -5.33
CA LEU A 343 14.17 10.71 -5.75
C LEU A 343 12.94 10.86 -6.64
N ALA A 344 12.20 11.93 -6.43
CA ALA A 344 11.04 12.23 -7.27
C ALA A 344 11.10 13.70 -7.68
N LEU A 345 10.91 13.96 -8.95
CA LEU A 345 10.81 15.31 -9.48
C LEU A 345 9.39 15.48 -10.02
N ARG A 346 8.63 16.36 -9.39
CA ARG A 346 7.24 16.62 -9.75
C ARG A 346 7.16 17.98 -10.42
N LEU A 347 6.52 18.02 -11.58
CA LEU A 347 6.36 19.22 -12.39
C LEU A 347 4.88 19.45 -12.67
N GLN A 348 4.45 20.71 -12.64
CA GLN A 348 3.06 21.08 -12.97
C GLN A 348 3.03 22.05 -14.14
N PRO A 349 3.10 21.54 -15.40
CA PRO A 349 3.06 22.42 -16.56
C PRO A 349 1.82 23.30 -16.62
N THR A 350 0.68 22.78 -16.18
CA THR A 350 -0.56 23.55 -16.04
C THR A 350 -1.25 23.15 -14.75
N LYS A 351 -2.34 23.81 -14.40
CA LYS A 351 -3.13 23.44 -13.23
C LYS A 351 -3.77 22.05 -13.39
N GLN A 352 -3.92 21.58 -14.64
CA GLN A 352 -4.53 20.28 -14.90
C GLN A 352 -3.52 19.17 -15.12
N ASP A 353 -2.26 19.51 -15.37
CA ASP A 353 -1.25 18.53 -15.76
C ASP A 353 -0.17 18.39 -14.70
N THR A 354 0.19 17.15 -14.37
CA THR A 354 1.29 16.84 -13.49
C THR A 354 2.17 15.79 -14.15
N VAL A 355 3.48 16.03 -14.16
CA VAL A 355 4.46 15.05 -14.64
C VAL A 355 5.39 14.75 -13.47
N THR A 356 5.59 13.47 -13.19
CA THR A 356 6.50 13.06 -12.11
C THR A 356 7.50 12.05 -12.64
N LEU A 357 8.77 12.30 -12.40
CA LEU A 357 9.84 11.36 -12.70
C LEU A 357 10.36 10.83 -11.37
N ARG A 358 10.36 9.49 -11.23
CA ARG A 358 10.82 8.84 -9.99
C ARG A 358 11.97 7.90 -10.28
N TYR A 359 12.93 7.88 -9.38
CA TYR A 359 14.03 6.94 -9.37
C TYR A 359 14.12 6.31 -7.99
N SER A 360 14.32 4.99 -7.92
CA SER A 360 14.54 4.30 -6.66
C SER A 360 15.68 3.31 -6.79
N HIS A 361 16.56 3.31 -5.79
CA HIS A 361 17.64 2.34 -5.64
C HIS A 361 17.23 1.42 -4.49
N ILE A 362 17.03 0.13 -4.77
CA ILE A 362 16.37 -0.80 -3.85
C ILE A 362 17.34 -1.90 -3.45
N ARG A 363 17.45 -2.18 -2.14
CA ARG A 363 18.36 -3.17 -1.58
C ARG A 363 17.64 -4.03 -0.54
N ALA A 364 18.11 -5.27 -0.40
CA ALA A 364 17.70 -6.13 0.72
C ALA A 364 18.51 -5.77 1.96
N ASN A 365 17.92 -5.92 3.11
CA ASN A 365 18.65 -5.73 4.39
C ASN A 365 19.38 -6.97 4.82
N UNK A 366 18.77 -8.14 4.92
CA UNK A 366 19.28 -9.25 5.30
C UNK A 366 19.41 -10.08 4.17
N LEU A 367 20.54 -10.66 3.96
CA LEU A 367 20.80 -11.62 2.88
C LEU A 367 20.41 -13.02 3.32
N ARG A 368 20.15 -13.90 2.39
CA ARG A 368 19.73 -15.29 2.64
C ARG A 368 18.53 -15.31 3.58
N SER A 369 17.65 -14.37 3.38
CA SER A 369 16.48 -14.16 4.22
C SER A 369 15.31 -13.79 3.31
N PRO A 370 14.10 -14.23 3.60
CA PRO A 370 12.98 -13.93 2.72
C PRO A 370 12.76 -12.42 2.51
N ILE A 371 12.67 -12.00 1.25
CA ILE A 371 12.31 -10.63 0.92
C ILE A 371 10.81 -10.51 0.70
N GLN A 372 10.16 -11.68 0.49
CA GLN A 372 8.71 -11.84 0.44
C GLN A 372 8.47 -13.31 0.76
N PHE A 373 7.23 -13.72 0.97
CA PHE A 373 6.91 -15.09 1.39
C PHE A 373 7.58 -16.12 0.47
N GLY A 374 8.60 -16.80 0.98
CA GLY A 374 9.31 -17.87 0.27
C GLY A 374 9.92 -17.48 -1.05
N GLN A 375 9.90 -16.22 -1.38
CA GLN A 375 10.37 -15.76 -2.68
C GLN A 375 11.86 -15.99 -2.82
N ALA A 376 12.26 -16.41 -4.03
CA ALA A 376 13.65 -16.70 -4.37
C ALA A 376 14.25 -17.90 -3.62
N THR A 377 13.43 -18.78 -3.06
CA THR A 377 13.93 -20.04 -2.51
C THR A 377 14.38 -20.93 -3.67
N ARG A 378 15.62 -21.39 -3.61
CA ARG A 378 16.23 -22.13 -4.72
C ARG A 378 17.44 -22.93 -4.25
N VAL A 379 17.98 -23.76 -5.15
CA VAL A 379 19.27 -24.41 -4.93
C VAL A 379 20.36 -23.52 -5.53
N ASP A 380 21.25 -23.08 -4.69
CA ASP A 380 22.39 -22.25 -5.09
C ASP A 380 23.64 -23.15 -5.07
N THR A 381 24.38 -23.14 -6.17
CA THR A 381 25.60 -23.93 -6.31
C THR A 381 26.86 -23.06 -6.29
N THR A 382 26.72 -21.79 -6.04
CA THR A 382 27.88 -20.89 -5.93
C THR A 382 28.80 -21.39 -4.83
N GLY A 383 30.09 -21.47 -5.13
CA GLY A 383 31.06 -21.97 -4.18
C GLY A 383 31.24 -23.49 -4.18
N GLY A 384 30.58 -24.18 -5.11
CA GLY A 384 30.82 -25.61 -5.34
C GLY A 384 30.02 -26.57 -4.48
N THR A 385 29.18 -26.04 -3.58
CA THR A 385 28.29 -26.88 -2.76
C THR A 385 26.85 -26.47 -3.05
N ALA A 386 26.00 -27.46 -3.25
CA ALA A 386 24.57 -27.20 -3.49
C ALA A 386 23.88 -26.92 -2.15
N ASN A 387 23.37 -25.72 -1.99
CA ASN A 387 22.67 -25.30 -0.78
C ASN A 387 21.28 -24.78 -1.13
N VAL A 388 20.30 -25.07 -0.29
CA VAL A 388 19.00 -24.41 -0.40
C VAL A 388 19.15 -23.03 0.23
N VAL A 389 18.72 -21.99 -0.50
CA VAL A 389 18.84 -20.60 -0.06
C VAL A 389 17.51 -19.91 -0.33
N SER A 390 17.08 -19.05 0.57
CA SER A 390 15.92 -18.21 0.37
C SER A 390 16.35 -16.75 0.33
N GLY A 391 15.64 -15.94 -0.43
CA GLY A 391 16.02 -14.56 -0.61
C GLY A 391 17.23 -14.42 -1.52
N VAL A 392 17.99 -13.36 -1.32
CA VAL A 392 19.11 -13.02 -2.21
C VAL A 392 20.45 -13.16 -1.50
N THR A 393 21.51 -13.28 -2.29
CA THR A 393 22.88 -13.40 -1.74
C THR A 393 23.71 -12.14 -2.01
N ASP A 394 23.12 -11.18 -2.73
CA ASP A 394 23.68 -9.83 -2.92
C ASP A 394 22.59 -8.83 -2.62
N ALA A 395 22.95 -7.71 -2.02
CA ALA A 395 21.95 -6.79 -1.48
C ALA A 395 21.22 -5.96 -2.54
N HIS A 396 21.90 -5.54 -3.60
CA HIS A 396 21.28 -4.63 -4.57
C HIS A 396 20.25 -5.37 -5.41
N LEU A 397 18.96 -5.01 -5.24
CA LEU A 397 17.87 -5.70 -5.93
C LEU A 397 17.56 -5.07 -7.28
N ALA A 398 17.38 -3.76 -7.34
CA ALA A 398 16.98 -3.12 -8.59
C ALA A 398 17.15 -1.61 -8.51
N ASP A 399 17.25 -1.01 -9.70
CA ASP A 399 17.08 0.43 -9.89
C ASP A 399 15.84 0.63 -10.73
N ASP A 400 14.85 1.32 -10.19
CA ASP A 400 13.59 1.59 -10.86
C ASP A 400 13.55 3.03 -11.36
N VAL A 401 13.07 3.22 -12.60
CA VAL A 401 12.80 4.54 -13.14
C VAL A 401 11.35 4.54 -13.65
N PHE A 402 10.58 5.55 -13.25
CA PHE A 402 9.17 5.63 -13.59
C PHE A 402 8.81 7.06 -13.95
N LEU A 403 8.25 7.24 -15.16
CA LEU A 403 7.73 8.53 -15.62
C LEU A 403 6.22 8.44 -15.65
N GLU A 404 5.55 9.34 -14.93
CA GLU A 404 4.11 9.34 -14.81
C GLU A 404 3.55 10.70 -15.23
N TYR A 405 2.47 10.66 -15.99
CA TYR A 405 1.72 11.85 -16.39
C TYR A 405 0.30 11.70 -15.90
N SER A 406 -0.25 12.73 -15.27
CA SER A 406 -1.65 12.75 -14.91
C SER A 406 -2.29 14.05 -15.35
N ARG A 407 -3.55 13.97 -15.78
CA ARG A 407 -4.31 15.11 -16.23
C ARG A 407 -5.72 15.08 -15.64
N ILE A 408 -6.12 16.21 -15.08
CA ILE A 408 -7.52 16.43 -14.70
C ILE A 408 -8.22 16.96 -15.95
N ILE A 409 -8.93 16.07 -16.68
CA ILE A 409 -9.60 16.45 -17.92
C ILE A 409 -10.77 17.38 -17.63
N ASN A 410 -11.57 17.01 -16.63
CA ASN A 410 -12.59 17.87 -16.06
C ASN A 410 -12.84 17.40 -14.63
N ARG A 411 -13.80 18.00 -13.94
CA ARG A 411 -14.01 17.72 -12.52
C ARG A 411 -14.37 16.25 -12.23
N ASN A 412 -14.79 15.51 -13.26
CA ASN A 412 -15.21 14.12 -13.09
C ASN A 412 -14.31 13.11 -13.80
N THR A 413 -13.33 13.57 -14.59
CA THR A 413 -12.57 12.68 -15.47
C THR A 413 -11.08 12.89 -15.27
N PHE A 414 -10.36 11.79 -14.98
CA PHE A 414 -8.96 11.80 -14.63
C PHE A 414 -8.20 10.80 -15.48
N LEU A 415 -7.13 11.26 -16.12
CA LEU A 415 -6.26 10.44 -16.95
C LEU A 415 -4.93 10.26 -16.25
N THR A 416 -4.41 9.03 -16.24
CA THR A 416 -3.06 8.75 -15.76
C THR A 416 -2.38 7.82 -16.75
N ALA A 417 -1.12 8.12 -17.08
CA ALA A 417 -0.32 7.28 -17.95
C ALA A 417 1.09 7.19 -17.38
N GLY A 418 1.74 6.06 -17.60
CA GLY A 418 3.09 5.91 -17.10
C GLY A 418 3.88 4.89 -17.88
N VAL A 419 5.20 5.08 -17.88
CA VAL A 419 6.14 4.11 -18.42
C VAL A 419 7.25 3.91 -17.40
N SER A 420 7.74 2.69 -17.30
CA SER A 420 8.73 2.36 -16.29
C SER A 420 9.70 1.30 -16.75
N VAL A 421 10.90 1.32 -16.16
CA VAL A 421 11.89 0.29 -16.33
C VAL A 421 12.48 -0.05 -14.97
N SER A 422 12.67 -1.34 -14.71
CA SER A 422 13.38 -1.81 -13.53
C SER A 422 14.63 -2.55 -14.00
N LEU A 423 15.78 -2.00 -13.61
CA LEU A 423 17.09 -2.55 -13.97
C LEU A 423 17.51 -3.47 -12.83
N PRO A 424 17.71 -4.76 -13.11
CA PRO A 424 18.06 -5.69 -12.02
C PRO A 424 19.46 -5.41 -11.48
N GLY A 425 19.61 -5.55 -10.17
CA GLY A 425 20.91 -5.47 -9.52
C GLY A 425 21.50 -6.86 -9.32
N ASP A 426 22.69 -6.89 -8.71
CA ASP A 426 23.42 -8.14 -8.49
C ASP A 426 22.61 -9.14 -7.69
N GLY A 427 21.73 -8.66 -6.77
CA GLY A 427 20.87 -9.57 -5.99
C GLY A 427 19.91 -10.36 -6.86
N ILE A 428 19.41 -9.74 -7.92
CA ILE A 428 18.55 -10.46 -8.88
C ILE A 428 19.39 -11.25 -9.86
N GLU A 429 20.48 -10.65 -10.37
CA GLU A 429 21.30 -11.31 -11.38
C GLU A 429 21.95 -12.59 -10.87
N THR A 430 22.32 -12.65 -9.60
CA THR A 430 22.90 -13.86 -9.02
C THR A 430 21.84 -14.89 -8.63
N THR A 431 20.58 -14.46 -8.50
CA THR A 431 19.47 -15.36 -8.17
C THR A 431 18.91 -16.06 -9.39
N VAL A 432 18.81 -15.34 -10.51
CA VAL A 432 18.16 -15.84 -11.72
C VAL A 432 19.15 -16.63 -12.56
N ALA A 433 18.75 -17.84 -12.95
CA ALA A 433 19.55 -18.63 -13.87
C ALA A 433 19.35 -18.13 -15.30
N GLY A 434 20.44 -17.84 -16.00
CA GLY A 434 20.37 -17.40 -17.39
C GLY A 434 20.37 -15.88 -17.52
N ASP A 435 19.89 -15.42 -18.64
CA ASP A 435 19.88 -13.97 -18.93
C ASP A 435 18.85 -13.25 -18.08
N VAL A 436 19.21 -12.08 -17.59
CA VAL A 436 18.35 -11.26 -16.74
C VAL A 436 18.07 -9.94 -17.46
N PRO A 437 16.92 -9.83 -18.11
CA PRO A 437 16.60 -8.63 -18.86
C PRO A 437 16.07 -7.52 -17.94
N ASN A 438 16.01 -6.32 -18.47
CA ASN A 438 15.31 -5.23 -17.80
C ASN A 438 13.80 -5.50 -17.88
N TRP A 439 13.09 -5.19 -16.80
CA TRP A 439 11.64 -5.31 -16.73
C TRP A 439 11.05 -3.96 -17.13
N THR A 440 10.32 -3.92 -18.25
CA THR A 440 9.74 -2.68 -18.74
C THR A 440 8.24 -2.79 -18.83
N GLY A 441 7.57 -1.65 -18.82
CA GLY A 441 6.13 -1.67 -19.00
C GLY A 441 5.53 -0.28 -18.92
N GLY A 442 4.23 -0.25 -19.12
CA GLY A 442 3.51 1.00 -19.05
C GLY A 442 2.01 0.78 -18.97
N PHE A 443 1.30 1.88 -18.74
CA PHE A 443 -0.14 1.82 -18.62
C PHE A 443 -0.75 3.17 -18.98
N VAL A 444 -2.01 3.12 -19.37
CA VAL A 444 -2.85 4.31 -19.54
C VAL A 444 -4.19 4.01 -18.91
N ASN A 445 -4.66 4.88 -18.03
CA ASN A 445 -5.99 4.68 -17.48
C ASN A 445 -6.80 5.98 -17.42
N VAL A 446 -8.11 5.81 -17.43
CA VAL A 446 -9.07 6.90 -17.25
C VAL A 446 -10.03 6.48 -16.16
N VAL A 447 -10.27 7.38 -15.21
CA VAL A 447 -11.24 7.17 -14.13
C VAL A 447 -12.28 8.28 -14.19
N PHE A 448 -13.54 7.87 -14.09
CA PHE A 448 -14.69 8.77 -14.02
C PHE A 448 -15.28 8.67 -12.62
N ASN A 449 -15.56 9.82 -12.00
CA ASN A 449 -16.01 9.84 -10.62
C ASN A 449 -17.12 10.90 -10.48
N PHE A 450 -18.35 10.46 -10.16
CA PHE A 450 -19.54 11.33 -10.07
C PHE A 450 -20.13 11.35 -8.67
#